data_acccff08491cd592f5eb15bf8c7a9a2b
#
_entry.id   acccff08491cd592f5eb15bf8c7a9a2b
#
_cell.length_a   1.000
_cell.length_b   1.000
_cell.length_c   1.000
_cell.angle_alpha   90.00
_cell.angle_beta   90.00
_cell.angle_gamma   90.00
#
_symmetry.space_group_name_H-M   'P 1'
#
loop_
_entity.id
_entity.type
_entity.pdbx_description
1 polymer ?
#
loop_
_entity_poly.entity_id
_entity_poly.type
_entity_poly.pdbx_seq_one_letter_code
_entity_poly.pdbx_strand_id
1 'polypeptide(L)'
;MASERPRSGWLAALAIAAACAGRPSPPPATTPADDALLDDLERRTFDFFWRTTDPATGLVPDRYPTPSFSSIAAVGFGLTAYPIGVERGYVTRAAARDRVTTTLRFFRDAPQGDAAEGVTGYQGFYYHFLDMTTGRRYRDVELSSIDTALLLAGVLFCREYFDGADPAEAALRQIADALLERADWRWMQPRGPGIAMGWNPEHGFLDHDWLGYNEAMIVILLALGSPTFPVEPAAWGRWTTNFDQTWGAAYGQTHLGFPPLFGHQYSHLWVDFRGIRDPYMRAHDLDYFENTRRATYAQQAYAIANPDGWTGYGANVWGLTACDGPGDMTLTINGKPREHRGYAARGMASYDDGTLAPTAMVSSLPFAPEIVLPGIRELRQRYGASIYREYGFIDAFDPSFPPEAHATSGTQVPGAGWVDVDYLGIDQGPIVGMIENYRSELVWKVLRKSAYLRRALTRAGFTGGWLEAQP
;
A
#
# COMPACT_ATOMS: atom_id res chain seq x y z
N MET A 1 35.28 -26.32 73.44
CA MET A 1 34.54 -25.05 73.68
C MET A 1 34.41 -24.41 72.31
N ALA A 2 33.30 -24.68 71.65
CA ALA A 2 32.98 -24.12 70.32
C ALA A 2 31.68 -23.30 70.45
N SER A 3 31.74 -22.02 70.14
CA SER A 3 30.59 -21.10 70.19
C SER A 3 29.88 -21.04 68.82
N GLU A 4 28.65 -21.48 68.83
CA GLU A 4 27.73 -21.34 67.73
C GLU A 4 27.25 -19.89 67.60
N ARG A 5 27.21 -19.37 66.31
CA ARG A 5 26.52 -18.14 66.01
C ARG A 5 25.31 -18.49 65.12
N PRO A 6 24.15 -17.88 65.31
CA PRO A 6 22.96 -18.18 64.55
C PRO A 6 23.00 -17.47 63.13
N ARG A 7 22.60 -18.19 62.10
CA ARG A 7 22.36 -17.68 60.73
C ARG A 7 20.97 -17.06 60.66
N SER A 8 20.90 -15.74 60.54
CA SER A 8 19.67 -15.03 60.18
C SER A 8 19.44 -15.14 58.66
N GLY A 9 18.38 -15.86 58.30
CA GLY A 9 17.92 -15.93 56.91
C GLY A 9 17.13 -14.67 56.55
N TRP A 10 17.54 -14.01 55.48
CA TRP A 10 16.76 -12.97 54.82
C TRP A 10 15.97 -13.60 53.71
N LEU A 11 14.65 -13.70 53.85
CA LEU A 11 13.71 -14.00 52.76
C LEU A 11 13.52 -12.72 51.97
N ALA A 12 14.13 -12.66 50.77
CA ALA A 12 13.86 -11.64 49.81
C ALA A 12 12.54 -12.00 49.10
N ALA A 13 11.49 -11.24 49.35
CA ALA A 13 10.23 -11.32 48.61
C ALA A 13 10.45 -10.68 47.23
N LEU A 14 10.51 -11.51 46.19
CA LEU A 14 10.41 -11.03 44.82
C LEU A 14 8.95 -10.56 44.55
N ALA A 15 8.75 -9.26 44.49
CA ALA A 15 7.52 -8.68 43.95
C ALA A 15 7.55 -8.81 42.42
N ILE A 16 6.77 -9.73 41.89
CA ILE A 16 6.50 -9.82 40.45
C ILE A 16 5.58 -8.64 40.11
N ALA A 17 6.15 -7.58 39.58
CA ALA A 17 5.38 -6.51 38.92
C ALA A 17 4.78 -7.08 37.63
N ALA A 18 3.51 -7.45 37.66
CA ALA A 18 2.73 -7.71 36.43
C ALA A 18 2.67 -6.41 35.64
N ALA A 19 3.45 -6.32 34.57
CA ALA A 19 3.31 -5.26 33.57
C ALA A 19 1.92 -5.42 32.91
N CYS A 20 0.98 -4.59 33.35
CA CYS A 20 -0.25 -4.38 32.58
C CYS A 20 0.16 -3.83 31.22
N ALA A 21 0.06 -4.63 30.17
CA ALA A 21 0.10 -4.16 28.81
C ALA A 21 -1.04 -3.15 28.65
N GLY A 22 -0.71 -1.86 28.73
CA GLY A 22 -1.66 -0.78 28.58
C GLY A 22 -2.27 -0.87 27.19
N ARG A 23 -3.60 -0.73 27.10
CA ARG A 23 -4.28 -0.47 25.84
C ARG A 23 -3.56 0.69 25.14
N PRO A 24 -3.27 0.61 23.83
CA PRO A 24 -2.71 1.75 23.12
C PRO A 24 -3.61 2.96 23.37
N SER A 25 -2.99 4.06 23.78
CA SER A 25 -3.71 5.34 23.95
C SER A 25 -4.44 5.67 22.65
N PRO A 26 -5.67 6.19 22.71
CA PRO A 26 -6.34 6.65 21.50
C PRO A 26 -5.44 7.68 20.79
N PRO A 27 -5.42 7.70 19.45
CA PRO A 27 -4.63 8.69 18.72
C PRO A 27 -4.98 10.10 19.20
N PRO A 28 -4.02 11.02 19.22
CA PRO A 28 -4.29 12.40 19.61
C PRO A 28 -5.41 12.96 18.73
N ALA A 29 -6.33 13.68 19.33
CA ALA A 29 -7.40 14.36 18.60
C ALA A 29 -6.78 15.31 17.57
N THR A 30 -7.24 15.26 16.32
CA THR A 30 -6.84 16.22 15.29
C THR A 30 -7.21 17.63 15.71
N THR A 31 -6.38 18.59 15.32
CA THR A 31 -6.76 20.01 15.45
C THR A 31 -7.67 20.39 14.26
N PRO A 32 -8.50 21.45 14.40
CA PRO A 32 -9.29 21.95 13.25
C PRO A 32 -8.43 22.27 12.02
N ALA A 33 -7.18 22.65 12.21
CA ALA A 33 -6.24 22.91 11.11
C ALA A 33 -5.78 21.61 10.44
N ASP A 34 -5.61 20.51 11.19
CA ASP A 34 -5.30 19.20 10.64
C ASP A 34 -6.48 18.64 9.86
N ASP A 35 -7.70 18.79 10.40
CA ASP A 35 -8.91 18.37 9.69
C ASP A 35 -9.07 19.08 8.35
N ALA A 36 -8.88 20.41 8.31
CA ALA A 36 -8.94 21.17 7.07
C ALA A 36 -7.82 20.80 6.07
N LEU A 37 -6.62 20.48 6.58
CA LEU A 37 -5.50 20.01 5.75
C LEU A 37 -5.80 18.64 5.12
N LEU A 38 -6.33 17.73 5.91
CA LEU A 38 -6.71 16.39 5.45
C LEU A 38 -7.91 16.46 4.49
N ASP A 39 -8.91 17.32 4.74
CA ASP A 39 -10.03 17.55 3.81
C ASP A 39 -9.55 18.02 2.44
N ASP A 40 -8.63 19.00 2.39
CA ASP A 40 -8.08 19.52 1.13
C ASP A 40 -7.25 18.47 0.40
N LEU A 41 -6.38 17.73 1.12
CA LEU A 41 -5.54 16.70 0.53
C LEU A 41 -6.37 15.52 0.00
N GLU A 42 -7.29 14.99 0.81
CA GLU A 42 -8.15 13.88 0.43
C GLU A 42 -9.04 14.22 -0.78
N ARG A 43 -9.60 15.44 -0.79
CA ARG A 43 -10.39 15.92 -1.92
C ARG A 43 -9.57 16.01 -3.21
N ARG A 44 -8.37 16.58 -3.14
CA ARG A 44 -7.48 16.70 -4.31
C ARG A 44 -7.06 15.33 -4.84
N THR A 45 -6.69 14.43 -3.94
CA THR A 45 -6.28 13.06 -4.31
C THR A 45 -7.46 12.26 -4.88
N PHE A 46 -8.68 12.43 -4.34
CA PHE A 46 -9.90 11.89 -4.94
C PHE A 46 -10.13 12.44 -6.36
N ASP A 47 -9.94 13.76 -6.55
CA ASP A 47 -10.14 14.42 -7.85
C ASP A 47 -9.16 13.89 -8.92
N PHE A 48 -7.95 13.39 -8.54
CA PHE A 48 -7.09 12.66 -9.47
C PHE A 48 -7.86 11.51 -10.12
N PHE A 49 -8.38 10.58 -9.33
CA PHE A 49 -9.12 9.43 -9.85
C PHE A 49 -10.41 9.84 -10.57
N TRP A 50 -11.13 10.82 -10.04
CA TRP A 50 -12.41 11.22 -10.62
C TRP A 50 -12.28 11.89 -11.99
N ARG A 51 -11.22 12.69 -12.18
CA ARG A 51 -11.06 13.53 -13.38
C ARG A 51 -10.16 12.91 -14.44
N THR A 52 -9.17 12.10 -14.06
CA THR A 52 -8.21 11.54 -15.03
C THR A 52 -8.63 10.18 -15.59
N THR A 53 -9.50 9.45 -14.87
CA THR A 53 -10.06 8.16 -15.33
C THR A 53 -10.85 8.34 -16.63
N ASP A 54 -10.60 7.47 -17.60
CA ASP A 54 -11.38 7.41 -18.82
C ASP A 54 -12.86 7.06 -18.50
N PRO A 55 -13.82 7.91 -18.83
CA PRO A 55 -15.22 7.70 -18.47
C PRO A 55 -15.90 6.55 -19.23
N ALA A 56 -15.35 6.13 -20.37
CA ALA A 56 -15.92 5.07 -21.19
C ALA A 56 -15.48 3.67 -20.77
N THR A 57 -14.26 3.54 -20.25
CA THR A 57 -13.66 2.26 -19.87
C THR A 57 -13.45 2.12 -18.36
N GLY A 58 -13.28 3.22 -17.65
CA GLY A 58 -12.88 3.23 -16.25
C GLY A 58 -11.38 2.98 -16.03
N LEU A 59 -10.57 3.00 -17.09
CA LEU A 59 -9.13 2.89 -17.00
C LEU A 59 -8.54 4.15 -16.38
N VAL A 60 -7.68 3.96 -15.36
CA VAL A 60 -6.94 5.03 -14.68
C VAL A 60 -5.54 5.10 -15.31
N PRO A 61 -5.07 6.28 -15.74
CA PRO A 61 -3.70 6.41 -16.24
C PRO A 61 -2.69 6.05 -15.12
N ASP A 62 -1.58 5.42 -15.50
CA ASP A 62 -0.49 5.15 -14.57
C ASP A 62 0.00 6.45 -13.92
N ARG A 63 0.18 7.48 -14.74
CA ARG A 63 0.63 8.82 -14.33
C ARG A 63 -0.12 9.94 -15.05
N TYR A 64 -0.07 11.13 -14.49
CA TYR A 64 -0.64 12.35 -15.05
C TYR A 64 0.14 13.58 -14.52
N PRO A 65 0.44 14.60 -15.33
CA PRO A 65 -0.11 14.90 -16.65
C PRO A 65 0.63 14.25 -17.84
N THR A 66 1.75 13.58 -17.64
CA THR A 66 2.45 12.92 -18.73
C THR A 66 1.58 11.83 -19.34
N PRO A 67 1.33 11.84 -20.66
CA PRO A 67 0.56 10.79 -21.31
C PRO A 67 1.16 9.40 -21.07
N SER A 68 0.32 8.47 -20.65
CA SER A 68 0.77 7.15 -20.19
C SER A 68 -0.23 6.05 -20.57
N PHE A 69 0.16 4.82 -20.32
CA PHE A 69 -0.69 3.64 -20.25
C PHE A 69 -1.54 3.64 -18.98
N SER A 70 -2.48 2.70 -18.85
CA SER A 70 -3.23 2.46 -17.63
C SER A 70 -2.50 1.44 -16.75
N SER A 71 -2.37 1.71 -15.44
CA SER A 71 -2.02 0.72 -14.44
C SER A 71 -3.29 0.10 -13.87
N ILE A 72 -3.38 -1.25 -13.89
CA ILE A 72 -4.55 -1.93 -13.32
C ILE A 72 -4.58 -1.82 -11.79
N ALA A 73 -3.44 -1.66 -11.13
CA ALA A 73 -3.36 -1.33 -9.70
C ALA A 73 -4.00 0.04 -9.42
N ALA A 74 -3.66 1.05 -10.22
CA ALA A 74 -4.28 2.38 -10.13
C ALA A 74 -5.80 2.32 -10.31
N VAL A 75 -6.31 1.43 -11.18
CA VAL A 75 -7.76 1.18 -11.30
C VAL A 75 -8.34 0.63 -10.00
N GLY A 76 -7.67 -0.31 -9.33
CA GLY A 76 -8.10 -0.86 -8.04
C GLY A 76 -8.16 0.20 -6.94
N PHE A 77 -7.20 1.11 -6.90
CA PHE A 77 -7.20 2.27 -6.01
C PHE A 77 -8.31 3.27 -6.38
N GLY A 78 -8.55 3.52 -7.67
CA GLY A 78 -9.65 4.36 -8.15
C GLY A 78 -11.02 3.80 -7.73
N LEU A 79 -11.22 2.49 -7.88
CA LEU A 79 -12.41 1.79 -7.38
C LEU A 79 -12.59 2.00 -5.87
N THR A 80 -11.49 2.04 -5.11
CA THR A 80 -11.53 2.32 -3.67
C THR A 80 -11.86 3.80 -3.39
N ALA A 81 -11.35 4.72 -4.17
CA ALA A 81 -11.59 6.15 -4.01
C ALA A 81 -13.04 6.57 -4.27
N TYR A 82 -13.78 5.91 -5.18
CA TYR A 82 -15.14 6.33 -5.53
C TYR A 82 -16.13 6.24 -4.37
N PRO A 83 -16.22 5.15 -3.59
CA PRO A 83 -17.02 5.12 -2.37
C PRO A 83 -16.58 6.14 -1.31
N ILE A 84 -15.28 6.40 -1.17
CA ILE A 84 -14.77 7.46 -0.29
C ILE A 84 -15.37 8.82 -0.70
N GLY A 85 -15.37 9.11 -2.00
CA GLY A 85 -15.98 10.32 -2.53
C GLY A 85 -17.47 10.46 -2.26
N VAL A 86 -18.20 9.34 -2.15
CA VAL A 86 -19.63 9.35 -1.73
C VAL A 86 -19.75 9.73 -0.26
N GLU A 87 -19.00 9.09 0.62
CA GLU A 87 -19.06 9.34 2.07
C GLU A 87 -18.60 10.76 2.44
N ARG A 88 -17.69 11.32 1.67
CA ARG A 88 -17.23 12.71 1.81
C ARG A 88 -18.11 13.74 1.10
N GLY A 89 -19.15 13.29 0.39
CA GLY A 89 -20.05 14.18 -0.36
C GLY A 89 -19.42 14.84 -1.59
N TYR A 90 -18.33 14.28 -2.11
CA TYR A 90 -17.68 14.77 -3.31
C TYR A 90 -18.48 14.44 -4.57
N VAL A 91 -19.11 13.29 -4.58
CA VAL A 91 -19.96 12.79 -5.66
C VAL A 91 -21.19 12.09 -5.07
N THR A 92 -22.25 11.95 -5.88
CA THR A 92 -23.41 11.19 -5.46
C THR A 92 -23.15 9.68 -5.52
N ARG A 93 -23.85 8.91 -4.66
CA ARG A 93 -23.79 7.44 -4.68
C ARG A 93 -24.13 6.87 -6.07
N ALA A 94 -25.12 7.44 -6.75
CA ALA A 94 -25.47 7.04 -8.11
C ALA A 94 -24.33 7.26 -9.11
N ALA A 95 -23.69 8.43 -9.09
CA ALA A 95 -22.58 8.72 -10.00
C ALA A 95 -21.39 7.81 -9.75
N ALA A 96 -21.04 7.55 -8.48
CA ALA A 96 -19.98 6.61 -8.13
C ALA A 96 -20.31 5.17 -8.55
N ARG A 97 -21.54 4.70 -8.27
CA ARG A 97 -22.03 3.39 -8.72
C ARG A 97 -21.91 3.23 -10.22
N ASP A 98 -22.33 4.24 -10.99
CA ASP A 98 -22.30 4.16 -12.46
C ASP A 98 -20.86 4.13 -12.99
N ARG A 99 -19.94 4.91 -12.39
CA ARG A 99 -18.50 4.87 -12.71
C ARG A 99 -17.91 3.49 -12.39
N VAL A 100 -18.15 2.96 -11.20
CA VAL A 100 -17.73 1.61 -10.80
C VAL A 100 -18.29 0.57 -11.74
N THR A 101 -19.58 0.63 -12.09
CA THR A 101 -20.22 -0.33 -13.01
C THR A 101 -19.56 -0.31 -14.38
N THR A 102 -19.21 0.86 -14.90
CA THR A 102 -18.47 0.99 -16.18
C THR A 102 -17.12 0.28 -16.12
N THR A 103 -16.34 0.54 -15.07
CA THR A 103 -15.04 -0.10 -14.85
C THR A 103 -15.16 -1.62 -14.75
N LEU A 104 -16.10 -2.11 -13.93
CA LEU A 104 -16.28 -3.55 -13.73
C LEU A 104 -16.74 -4.25 -15.01
N ARG A 105 -17.63 -3.63 -15.81
CA ARG A 105 -18.05 -4.16 -17.11
C ARG A 105 -16.89 -4.24 -18.10
N PHE A 106 -16.05 -3.21 -18.15
CA PHE A 106 -14.85 -3.25 -18.98
C PHE A 106 -13.99 -4.49 -18.68
N PHE A 107 -13.63 -4.74 -17.42
CA PHE A 107 -12.80 -5.89 -17.05
C PHE A 107 -13.52 -7.24 -17.21
N ARG A 108 -14.83 -7.30 -16.98
CA ARG A 108 -15.60 -8.52 -17.19
C ARG A 108 -15.64 -8.92 -18.67
N ASP A 109 -15.86 -7.95 -19.56
CA ASP A 109 -16.09 -8.17 -20.98
C ASP A 109 -14.79 -8.12 -21.80
N ALA A 110 -13.69 -7.73 -21.18
CA ALA A 110 -12.37 -7.67 -21.81
C ALA A 110 -11.92 -9.05 -22.30
N PRO A 111 -11.33 -9.14 -23.52
CA PRO A 111 -10.87 -10.42 -24.05
C PRO A 111 -9.76 -11.02 -23.20
N GLN A 112 -9.91 -12.29 -22.91
CA GLN A 112 -8.97 -13.13 -22.19
C GLN A 112 -8.42 -14.21 -23.12
N GLY A 113 -7.13 -14.51 -23.03
CA GLY A 113 -6.50 -15.55 -23.83
C GLY A 113 -4.99 -15.58 -23.62
N ASP A 114 -4.36 -16.64 -24.15
CA ASP A 114 -2.92 -16.87 -24.10
C ASP A 114 -2.15 -16.22 -25.26
N ALA A 115 -2.83 -15.46 -26.11
CA ALA A 115 -2.21 -14.74 -27.22
C ALA A 115 -1.33 -13.57 -26.70
N ALA A 116 -0.24 -13.28 -27.41
CA ALA A 116 0.64 -12.18 -27.09
C ALA A 116 -0.01 -10.80 -27.31
N GLU A 117 -0.95 -10.72 -28.25
CA GLU A 117 -1.61 -9.49 -28.66
C GLU A 117 -3.14 -9.61 -28.66
N GLY A 118 -3.82 -8.47 -28.59
CA GLY A 118 -5.27 -8.39 -28.73
C GLY A 118 -6.07 -8.79 -27.47
N VAL A 119 -5.41 -9.14 -26.38
CA VAL A 119 -6.02 -9.55 -25.11
C VAL A 119 -5.71 -8.56 -23.99
N THR A 120 -6.53 -8.58 -22.94
CA THR A 120 -6.40 -7.74 -21.75
C THR A 120 -5.90 -8.55 -20.55
N GLY A 121 -6.03 -9.88 -20.61
CA GLY A 121 -5.64 -10.79 -19.55
C GLY A 121 -5.78 -12.25 -19.95
N TYR A 122 -5.53 -13.15 -18.98
CA TYR A 122 -5.67 -14.60 -19.13
C TYR A 122 -5.96 -15.25 -17.77
N GLN A 123 -6.77 -16.30 -17.74
CA GLN A 123 -7.15 -17.04 -16.51
C GLN A 123 -7.71 -16.14 -15.38
N GLY A 124 -8.35 -15.03 -15.75
CA GLY A 124 -8.89 -14.07 -14.77
C GLY A 124 -7.88 -13.10 -14.20
N PHE A 125 -6.61 -13.18 -14.59
CA PHE A 125 -5.57 -12.17 -14.33
C PHE A 125 -5.47 -11.20 -15.48
N TYR A 126 -4.88 -10.04 -15.20
CA TYR A 126 -4.75 -8.95 -16.16
C TYR A 126 -3.29 -8.53 -16.32
N TYR A 127 -2.95 -8.00 -17.49
CA TYR A 127 -1.63 -7.46 -17.72
C TYR A 127 -1.41 -6.21 -16.86
N HIS A 128 -0.20 -6.07 -16.35
CA HIS A 128 0.23 -4.99 -15.45
C HIS A 128 -0.18 -3.62 -15.98
N PHE A 129 0.12 -3.37 -17.26
CA PHE A 129 -0.28 -2.15 -17.95
C PHE A 129 -1.14 -2.44 -19.17
N LEU A 130 -2.12 -1.56 -19.38
CA LEU A 130 -3.03 -1.61 -20.52
C LEU A 130 -2.91 -0.32 -21.34
N ASP A 131 -2.96 -0.45 -22.65
CA ASP A 131 -3.07 0.71 -23.52
C ASP A 131 -4.38 1.46 -23.26
N MET A 132 -4.32 2.76 -23.01
CA MET A 132 -5.47 3.58 -22.63
C MET A 132 -6.58 3.63 -23.70
N THR A 133 -6.21 3.48 -24.98
CA THR A 133 -7.16 3.59 -26.10
C THR A 133 -7.86 2.27 -26.38
N THR A 134 -7.09 1.18 -26.37
CA THR A 134 -7.60 -0.15 -26.78
C THR A 134 -7.99 -1.02 -25.60
N GLY A 135 -7.46 -0.75 -24.40
CA GLY A 135 -7.62 -1.58 -23.20
C GLY A 135 -6.92 -2.94 -23.31
N ARG A 136 -5.95 -3.09 -24.21
CA ARG A 136 -5.18 -4.31 -24.40
C ARG A 136 -3.84 -4.24 -23.71
N ARG A 137 -3.15 -5.40 -23.59
CA ARG A 137 -1.78 -5.50 -23.11
C ARG A 137 -0.92 -4.39 -23.70
N TYR A 138 -0.23 -3.64 -22.83
CA TYR A 138 0.69 -2.61 -23.27
C TYR A 138 2.06 -3.22 -23.51
N ARG A 139 2.52 -3.22 -24.77
CA ARG A 139 3.81 -3.83 -25.17
C ARG A 139 3.91 -5.30 -24.72
N ASP A 140 5.04 -5.64 -24.09
CA ASP A 140 5.43 -6.97 -23.64
C ASP A 140 5.36 -7.15 -22.11
N VAL A 141 4.58 -6.30 -21.41
CA VAL A 141 4.43 -6.41 -19.95
C VAL A 141 3.84 -7.77 -19.55
N GLU A 142 4.20 -8.20 -18.37
CA GLU A 142 3.70 -9.43 -17.77
C GLU A 142 2.23 -9.31 -17.35
N LEU A 143 1.58 -10.43 -17.26
CA LEU A 143 0.34 -10.63 -16.55
C LEU A 143 0.69 -10.68 -15.06
N SER A 144 0.26 -9.66 -14.30
CA SER A 144 0.73 -9.45 -12.93
C SER A 144 -0.23 -10.02 -11.89
N SER A 145 0.30 -10.80 -10.95
CA SER A 145 -0.50 -11.31 -9.83
C SER A 145 -0.77 -10.24 -8.77
N ILE A 146 0.19 -9.35 -8.49
CA ILE A 146 0.00 -8.28 -7.50
C ILE A 146 -0.95 -7.20 -8.02
N ASP A 147 -0.75 -6.71 -9.22
CA ASP A 147 -1.60 -5.64 -9.75
C ASP A 147 -3.04 -6.12 -9.97
N THR A 148 -3.21 -7.38 -10.39
CA THR A 148 -4.53 -8.03 -10.40
C THR A 148 -5.12 -8.13 -8.99
N ALA A 149 -4.33 -8.44 -7.96
CA ALA A 149 -4.82 -8.48 -6.59
C ALA A 149 -5.25 -7.09 -6.09
N LEU A 150 -4.50 -6.04 -6.40
CA LEU A 150 -4.86 -4.66 -6.05
C LEU A 150 -6.16 -4.23 -6.77
N LEU A 151 -6.31 -4.58 -8.05
CA LEU A 151 -7.55 -4.39 -8.79
C LEU A 151 -8.72 -5.10 -8.12
N LEU A 152 -8.57 -6.40 -7.82
CA LEU A 152 -9.62 -7.22 -7.23
C LEU A 152 -9.94 -6.82 -5.78
N ALA A 153 -9.00 -6.26 -5.03
CA ALA A 153 -9.27 -5.68 -3.71
C ALA A 153 -10.20 -4.47 -3.80
N GLY A 154 -9.98 -3.59 -4.80
CA GLY A 154 -10.90 -2.49 -5.11
C GLY A 154 -12.28 -2.99 -5.57
N VAL A 155 -12.32 -4.05 -6.39
CA VAL A 155 -13.57 -4.71 -6.79
C VAL A 155 -14.33 -5.26 -5.58
N LEU A 156 -13.62 -5.96 -4.67
CA LEU A 156 -14.20 -6.51 -3.45
C LEU A 156 -14.76 -5.41 -2.55
N PHE A 157 -14.02 -4.33 -2.38
CA PHE A 157 -14.50 -3.20 -1.58
C PHE A 157 -15.77 -2.57 -2.18
N CYS A 158 -15.82 -2.33 -3.48
CA CYS A 158 -17.03 -1.83 -4.14
C CYS A 158 -18.20 -2.81 -4.02
N ARG A 159 -17.96 -4.10 -4.16
CA ARG A 159 -18.97 -5.15 -3.98
C ARG A 159 -19.62 -5.11 -2.60
N GLU A 160 -18.82 -4.91 -1.56
CA GLU A 160 -19.30 -4.85 -0.18
C GLU A 160 -19.92 -3.48 0.18
N TYR A 161 -19.44 -2.39 -0.44
CA TYR A 161 -19.96 -1.03 -0.17
C TYR A 161 -21.33 -0.78 -0.83
N PHE A 162 -21.52 -1.19 -2.09
CA PHE A 162 -22.78 -1.04 -2.81
C PHE A 162 -23.75 -2.17 -2.44
N ASP A 163 -24.19 -2.19 -1.18
CA ASP A 163 -25.01 -3.25 -0.56
C ASP A 163 -26.51 -2.98 -0.57
N GLY A 164 -26.94 -1.87 -1.18
CA GLY A 164 -28.35 -1.44 -1.22
C GLY A 164 -29.26 -2.37 -2.02
N ALA A 165 -30.57 -2.21 -1.80
CA ALA A 165 -31.61 -2.97 -2.50
C ALA A 165 -31.88 -2.47 -3.94
N ASP A 166 -31.22 -1.40 -4.39
CA ASP A 166 -31.32 -0.89 -5.77
C ASP A 166 -30.89 -1.98 -6.76
N PRO A 167 -31.74 -2.31 -7.77
CA PRO A 167 -31.39 -3.26 -8.82
C PRO A 167 -30.06 -2.97 -9.53
N ALA A 168 -29.67 -1.70 -9.66
CA ALA A 168 -28.39 -1.33 -10.27
C ALA A 168 -27.21 -1.70 -9.37
N GLU A 169 -27.34 -1.58 -8.04
CA GLU A 169 -26.31 -2.05 -7.10
C GLU A 169 -26.27 -3.59 -7.07
N ALA A 170 -27.41 -4.26 -7.16
CA ALA A 170 -27.44 -5.72 -7.29
C ALA A 170 -26.73 -6.21 -8.56
N ALA A 171 -26.93 -5.53 -9.70
CA ALA A 171 -26.24 -5.83 -10.94
C ALA A 171 -24.73 -5.57 -10.83
N LEU A 172 -24.30 -4.49 -10.14
CA LEU A 172 -22.91 -4.21 -9.86
C LEU A 172 -22.26 -5.37 -9.07
N ARG A 173 -22.90 -5.84 -8.00
CA ARG A 173 -22.42 -6.96 -7.19
C ARG A 173 -22.24 -8.24 -8.02
N GLN A 174 -23.19 -8.54 -8.91
CA GLN A 174 -23.06 -9.71 -9.81
C GLN A 174 -21.83 -9.62 -10.72
N ILE A 175 -21.52 -8.42 -11.25
CA ILE A 175 -20.34 -8.23 -12.07
C ILE A 175 -19.07 -8.38 -11.23
N ALA A 176 -19.05 -7.80 -10.02
CA ALA A 176 -17.94 -7.91 -9.09
C ALA A 176 -17.70 -9.39 -8.68
N ASP A 177 -18.77 -10.13 -8.36
CA ASP A 177 -18.67 -11.56 -8.03
C ASP A 177 -18.07 -12.35 -9.21
N ALA A 178 -18.51 -12.09 -10.44
CA ALA A 178 -17.96 -12.77 -11.63
C ALA A 178 -16.47 -12.48 -11.84
N LEU A 179 -15.98 -11.28 -11.52
CA LEU A 179 -14.55 -10.95 -11.59
C LEU A 179 -13.75 -11.67 -10.52
N LEU A 180 -14.23 -11.69 -9.27
CA LEU A 180 -13.58 -12.36 -8.15
C LEU A 180 -13.56 -13.89 -8.30
N GLU A 181 -14.59 -14.46 -8.92
CA GLU A 181 -14.73 -15.90 -9.16
C GLU A 181 -13.86 -16.39 -10.33
N ARG A 182 -13.56 -15.51 -11.29
CA ARG A 182 -12.84 -15.90 -12.51
C ARG A 182 -11.34 -16.08 -12.32
N ALA A 183 -10.72 -15.41 -11.33
CA ALA A 183 -9.28 -15.48 -11.10
C ALA A 183 -8.85 -16.88 -10.65
N ASP A 184 -8.13 -17.60 -11.54
CA ASP A 184 -7.61 -18.94 -11.23
C ASP A 184 -6.29 -18.87 -10.47
N TRP A 185 -6.40 -18.71 -9.16
CA TRP A 185 -5.24 -18.65 -8.26
C TRP A 185 -4.44 -19.94 -8.22
N ARG A 186 -5.05 -21.10 -8.53
CA ARG A 186 -4.33 -22.38 -8.60
C ARG A 186 -3.43 -22.44 -9.83
N TRP A 187 -3.91 -21.91 -10.95
CA TRP A 187 -3.07 -21.77 -12.14
C TRP A 187 -1.82 -20.91 -11.86
N MET A 188 -1.94 -19.86 -11.03
CA MET A 188 -0.83 -18.99 -10.66
C MET A 188 0.17 -19.66 -9.67
N GLN A 189 0.03 -20.98 -9.38
CA GLN A 189 0.94 -21.78 -8.55
C GLN A 189 1.72 -22.85 -9.34
N PRO A 190 2.53 -22.49 -10.34
CA PRO A 190 3.18 -23.48 -11.21
C PRO A 190 4.26 -24.33 -10.49
N ARG A 191 4.78 -23.84 -9.35
CA ARG A 191 5.91 -24.44 -8.61
C ARG A 191 5.54 -24.90 -7.18
N GLY A 192 4.29 -25.24 -6.93
CA GLY A 192 3.84 -25.69 -5.62
C GLY A 192 3.09 -24.58 -4.85
N PRO A 193 3.23 -24.45 -3.52
CA PRO A 193 2.33 -23.58 -2.75
C PRO A 193 2.63 -22.09 -2.92
N GLY A 194 3.77 -21.69 -3.52
CA GLY A 194 4.06 -20.29 -3.84
C GLY A 194 3.19 -19.76 -4.97
N ILE A 195 2.86 -18.46 -4.94
CA ILE A 195 2.17 -17.80 -6.04
C ILE A 195 3.21 -17.09 -6.89
N ALA A 196 3.22 -17.33 -8.20
CA ALA A 196 4.13 -16.69 -9.13
C ALA A 196 3.89 -15.19 -9.19
N MET A 197 4.94 -14.40 -9.37
CA MET A 197 4.83 -12.95 -9.51
C MET A 197 4.07 -12.54 -10.77
N GLY A 198 4.17 -13.36 -11.82
CA GLY A 198 3.46 -13.10 -13.08
C GLY A 198 3.68 -14.18 -14.13
N TRP A 199 3.10 -13.94 -15.30
CA TRP A 199 3.17 -14.79 -16.47
C TRP A 199 3.17 -13.94 -17.74
N ASN A 200 3.83 -14.42 -18.78
CA ASN A 200 3.71 -13.85 -20.11
C ASN A 200 3.61 -14.94 -21.19
N PRO A 201 2.98 -14.66 -22.34
CA PRO A 201 2.76 -15.66 -23.38
C PRO A 201 4.05 -16.13 -24.05
N GLU A 202 5.11 -15.32 -24.05
CA GLU A 202 6.38 -15.60 -24.72
C GLU A 202 7.25 -16.59 -23.94
N HIS A 203 7.19 -16.55 -22.60
CA HIS A 203 8.13 -17.29 -21.75
C HIS A 203 7.47 -18.08 -20.62
N GLY A 204 6.14 -17.94 -20.43
CA GLY A 204 5.41 -18.60 -19.35
C GLY A 204 5.53 -17.82 -18.03
N PHE A 205 5.53 -18.55 -16.92
CA PHE A 205 5.61 -17.94 -15.59
C PHE A 205 6.98 -17.33 -15.34
N LEU A 206 7.00 -16.17 -14.68
CA LEU A 206 8.22 -15.56 -14.17
C LEU A 206 8.91 -16.51 -13.18
N ASP A 207 10.23 -16.46 -13.09
CA ASP A 207 11.03 -17.42 -12.29
C ASP A 207 10.86 -17.26 -10.77
N HIS A 208 10.22 -16.21 -10.32
CA HIS A 208 10.06 -15.88 -8.90
C HIS A 208 8.61 -16.02 -8.45
N ASP A 209 8.44 -16.60 -7.26
CA ASP A 209 7.20 -16.58 -6.49
C ASP A 209 7.28 -15.51 -5.42
N TRP A 210 6.11 -15.03 -4.99
CA TRP A 210 6.02 -14.15 -3.83
C TRP A 210 6.52 -14.85 -2.58
N LEU A 211 7.54 -14.28 -1.95
CA LEU A 211 8.20 -14.83 -0.77
C LEU A 211 8.67 -13.70 0.14
N GLY A 212 8.44 -13.87 1.45
CA GLY A 212 8.84 -12.87 2.43
C GLY A 212 7.84 -11.73 2.58
N TYR A 213 8.01 -10.98 3.64
CA TYR A 213 7.15 -9.84 3.95
C TYR A 213 7.31 -8.74 2.88
N ASN A 214 6.21 -8.43 2.23
CA ASN A 214 6.10 -7.41 1.18
C ASN A 214 4.61 -7.13 0.90
N GLU A 215 4.32 -6.36 -0.14
CA GLU A 215 2.98 -5.97 -0.59
C GLU A 215 2.08 -7.15 -0.98
N ALA A 216 2.64 -8.31 -1.31
CA ALA A 216 1.89 -9.48 -1.78
C ALA A 216 1.04 -10.17 -0.70
N MET A 217 1.02 -9.66 0.54
CA MET A 217 0.10 -10.16 1.56
C MET A 217 -1.34 -10.19 1.02
N ILE A 218 -1.78 -9.16 0.30
CA ILE A 218 -3.11 -9.12 -0.31
C ILE A 218 -3.29 -10.18 -1.41
N VAL A 219 -2.23 -10.52 -2.17
CA VAL A 219 -2.26 -11.59 -3.17
C VAL A 219 -2.62 -12.92 -2.51
N ILE A 220 -1.86 -13.27 -1.46
CA ILE A 220 -2.04 -14.55 -0.77
C ILE A 220 -3.42 -14.60 -0.10
N LEU A 221 -3.88 -13.50 0.51
CA LEU A 221 -5.20 -13.43 1.12
C LEU A 221 -6.33 -13.59 0.09
N LEU A 222 -6.26 -12.89 -1.05
CA LEU A 222 -7.29 -13.05 -2.09
C LEU A 222 -7.28 -14.47 -2.67
N ALA A 223 -6.11 -15.06 -2.87
CA ALA A 223 -6.00 -16.42 -3.33
C ALA A 223 -6.60 -17.45 -2.34
N LEU A 224 -6.36 -17.29 -1.03
CA LEU A 224 -6.95 -18.11 0.01
C LEU A 224 -8.46 -17.92 0.13
N GLY A 225 -8.93 -16.70 -0.12
CA GLY A 225 -10.33 -16.32 -0.02
C GLY A 225 -11.18 -16.66 -1.24
N SER A 226 -10.59 -17.02 -2.37
CA SER A 226 -11.32 -17.30 -3.62
C SER A 226 -12.46 -18.32 -3.42
N PRO A 227 -13.66 -18.06 -3.95
CA PRO A 227 -14.77 -19.04 -3.85
C PRO A 227 -14.64 -20.18 -4.82
N THR A 228 -13.95 -20.01 -5.96
CA THR A 228 -13.88 -20.96 -7.08
C THR A 228 -12.54 -21.68 -7.16
N PHE A 229 -11.44 -20.95 -7.07
CA PHE A 229 -10.08 -21.46 -7.22
C PHE A 229 -9.20 -21.15 -6.00
N PRO A 230 -9.64 -21.47 -4.77
CA PRO A 230 -8.84 -21.16 -3.59
C PRO A 230 -7.56 -21.98 -3.58
N VAL A 231 -6.46 -21.33 -3.19
CA VAL A 231 -5.21 -22.03 -2.88
C VAL A 231 -5.26 -22.66 -1.49
N GLU A 232 -4.39 -23.63 -1.20
CA GLU A 232 -4.33 -24.26 0.10
C GLU A 232 -3.60 -23.37 1.14
N PRO A 233 -3.89 -23.52 2.45
CA PRO A 233 -3.25 -22.76 3.52
C PRO A 233 -1.72 -22.81 3.50
N ALA A 234 -1.13 -23.81 2.88
CA ALA A 234 0.32 -23.91 2.67
C ALA A 234 0.89 -22.72 1.88
N ALA A 235 0.08 -22.00 1.10
CA ALA A 235 0.52 -20.78 0.40
C ALA A 235 0.93 -19.69 1.39
N TRP A 236 0.19 -19.50 2.49
CA TRP A 236 0.56 -18.57 3.55
C TRP A 236 1.86 -18.98 4.24
N GLY A 237 1.97 -20.27 4.60
CA GLY A 237 3.21 -20.83 5.19
C GLY A 237 4.43 -20.67 4.26
N ARG A 238 4.24 -20.82 2.94
CA ARG A 238 5.31 -20.59 1.97
C ARG A 238 5.75 -19.12 1.94
N TRP A 239 4.80 -18.18 1.94
CA TRP A 239 5.09 -16.75 1.93
C TRP A 239 5.83 -16.30 3.19
N THR A 240 5.50 -16.85 4.37
CA THR A 240 6.12 -16.50 5.66
C THR A 240 7.44 -17.22 5.94
N THR A 241 7.89 -18.14 5.09
CA THR A 241 9.02 -19.08 5.37
C THR A 241 10.32 -18.37 5.75
N ASN A 242 10.59 -17.18 5.22
CA ASN A 242 11.84 -16.44 5.43
C ASN A 242 11.67 -15.18 6.30
N PHE A 243 10.57 -15.03 7.01
CA PHE A 243 10.29 -13.85 7.84
C PHE A 243 11.37 -13.60 8.90
N ASP A 244 11.95 -14.66 9.48
CA ASP A 244 13.05 -14.53 10.44
C ASP A 244 14.30 -13.86 9.85
N GLN A 245 14.47 -13.88 8.53
CA GLN A 245 15.59 -13.21 7.88
C GLN A 245 15.45 -11.69 7.83
N THR A 246 14.21 -11.20 7.92
CA THR A 246 13.88 -9.76 7.90
C THR A 246 13.31 -9.26 9.23
N TRP A 247 13.12 -10.15 10.20
CA TRP A 247 12.80 -9.77 11.57
C TRP A 247 14.04 -9.22 12.27
N GLY A 248 13.97 -8.02 12.78
CA GLY A 248 15.12 -7.44 13.48
C GLY A 248 14.94 -6.00 13.93
N ALA A 249 15.99 -5.50 14.59
CA ALA A 249 16.03 -4.13 15.07
C ALA A 249 16.56 -3.19 13.98
N ALA A 250 15.84 -2.11 13.71
CA ALA A 250 16.27 -1.04 12.84
C ALA A 250 15.87 0.31 13.43
N TYR A 251 16.80 1.23 13.57
CA TYR A 251 16.57 2.60 14.07
C TYR A 251 15.69 2.67 15.33
N GLY A 252 16.00 1.83 16.33
CA GLY A 252 15.31 1.79 17.63
C GLY A 252 13.99 1.01 17.63
N GLN A 253 13.57 0.42 16.50
CA GLN A 253 12.37 -0.39 16.39
C GLN A 253 12.70 -1.84 16.05
N THR A 254 12.02 -2.80 16.71
CA THR A 254 12.08 -4.22 16.34
C THR A 254 10.80 -4.60 15.59
N HIS A 255 10.94 -5.00 14.34
CA HIS A 255 9.81 -5.31 13.47
C HIS A 255 10.21 -6.25 12.34
N LEU A 256 9.23 -6.79 11.65
CA LEU A 256 9.38 -7.50 10.40
C LEU A 256 9.60 -6.47 9.29
N GLY A 257 10.80 -6.44 8.72
CA GLY A 257 11.26 -5.38 7.83
C GLY A 257 10.97 -5.63 6.35
N PHE A 258 10.68 -4.54 5.67
CA PHE A 258 10.71 -4.39 4.21
C PHE A 258 11.16 -2.94 3.94
N PRO A 259 12.25 -2.69 3.20
CA PRO A 259 12.85 -1.36 3.16
C PRO A 259 11.93 -0.24 2.64
N PRO A 260 11.21 -0.38 1.49
CA PRO A 260 10.23 0.59 1.03
C PRO A 260 8.92 0.53 1.84
N LEU A 261 8.31 1.67 2.17
CA LEU A 261 7.09 1.67 2.99
C LEU A 261 5.86 1.10 2.30
N PHE A 262 5.76 1.12 0.97
CA PHE A 262 4.59 0.58 0.27
C PHE A 262 4.30 -0.89 0.63
N GLY A 263 5.34 -1.70 0.84
CA GLY A 263 5.19 -3.09 1.26
C GLY A 263 4.55 -3.27 2.64
N HIS A 264 4.64 -2.23 3.48
CA HIS A 264 3.95 -2.15 4.77
C HIS A 264 2.53 -1.54 4.66
N GLN A 265 2.17 -0.90 3.54
CA GLN A 265 0.98 -0.05 3.45
C GLN A 265 -0.13 -0.67 2.60
N TYR A 266 0.19 -1.21 1.42
CA TYR A 266 -0.83 -1.57 0.42
C TYR A 266 -1.88 -2.54 0.94
N SER A 267 -1.48 -3.65 1.55
CA SER A 267 -2.45 -4.62 2.09
C SER A 267 -3.31 -4.04 3.21
N HIS A 268 -2.76 -3.11 4.00
CA HIS A 268 -3.47 -2.46 5.10
C HIS A 268 -4.58 -1.51 4.63
N LEU A 269 -4.56 -1.07 3.38
CA LEU A 269 -5.65 -0.25 2.85
C LEU A 269 -6.99 -0.97 2.96
N TRP A 270 -6.99 -2.28 2.62
CA TRP A 270 -8.22 -3.09 2.58
C TRP A 270 -8.39 -4.01 3.79
N VAL A 271 -7.31 -4.32 4.50
CA VAL A 271 -7.35 -5.25 5.63
C VAL A 271 -7.01 -4.54 6.94
N ASP A 272 -7.94 -4.56 7.87
CA ASP A 272 -7.69 -4.10 9.23
C ASP A 272 -6.97 -5.18 10.05
N PHE A 273 -5.67 -5.07 10.16
CA PHE A 273 -4.87 -6.03 10.93
C PHE A 273 -4.82 -5.77 12.43
N ARG A 274 -5.52 -4.76 12.94
CA ARG A 274 -5.54 -4.45 14.38
C ARG A 274 -6.16 -5.58 15.20
N GLY A 275 -5.36 -6.13 16.12
CA GLY A 275 -5.78 -7.16 17.08
C GLY A 275 -6.01 -8.55 16.49
N ILE A 276 -5.80 -8.76 15.18
CA ILE A 276 -5.80 -10.08 14.55
C ILE A 276 -4.37 -10.52 14.25
N ARG A 277 -4.06 -11.78 14.48
CA ARG A 277 -2.69 -12.30 14.39
C ARG A 277 -2.67 -13.67 13.72
N ASP A 278 -1.78 -13.83 12.75
CA ASP A 278 -1.42 -15.13 12.20
C ASP A 278 -0.46 -15.89 13.14
N PRO A 279 -0.06 -17.14 12.84
CA PRO A 279 0.86 -17.89 13.71
C PRO A 279 2.20 -17.17 13.98
N TYR A 280 2.77 -16.52 12.95
CA TYR A 280 4.05 -15.83 13.08
C TYR A 280 3.95 -14.62 14.04
N MET A 281 2.96 -13.77 13.82
CA MET A 281 2.75 -12.58 14.67
C MET A 281 2.34 -12.94 16.10
N ARG A 282 1.62 -14.06 16.31
CA ARG A 282 1.36 -14.58 17.68
C ARG A 282 2.64 -14.96 18.41
N ALA A 283 3.59 -15.60 17.72
CA ALA A 283 4.87 -15.97 18.31
C ALA A 283 5.71 -14.76 18.72
N HIS A 284 5.52 -13.61 18.07
CA HIS A 284 6.21 -12.36 18.36
C HIS A 284 5.39 -11.38 19.24
N ASP A 285 4.21 -11.80 19.72
CA ASP A 285 3.25 -10.96 20.48
C ASP A 285 2.95 -9.61 19.80
N LEU A 286 2.79 -9.62 18.48
CA LEU A 286 2.60 -8.44 17.63
C LEU A 286 1.44 -8.69 16.65
N ASP A 287 0.83 -7.65 16.12
CA ASP A 287 0.03 -7.70 14.91
C ASP A 287 0.69 -6.90 13.77
N TYR A 288 0.20 -7.09 12.54
CA TYR A 288 0.79 -6.41 11.38
C TYR A 288 0.58 -4.88 11.42
N PHE A 289 -0.44 -4.39 12.11
CA PHE A 289 -0.66 -2.96 12.27
C PHE A 289 0.44 -2.32 13.13
N GLU A 290 0.74 -2.90 14.28
CA GLU A 290 1.85 -2.44 15.13
C GLU A 290 3.20 -2.66 14.44
N ASN A 291 3.36 -3.72 13.65
CA ASN A 291 4.54 -3.92 12.82
C ASN A 291 4.77 -2.74 11.87
N THR A 292 3.74 -2.33 11.15
CA THR A 292 3.79 -1.19 10.22
C THR A 292 4.00 0.13 10.94
N ARG A 293 3.39 0.31 12.13
CA ARG A 293 3.67 1.45 13.00
C ARG A 293 5.16 1.54 13.33
N ARG A 294 5.78 0.45 13.72
CA ARG A 294 7.22 0.40 14.02
C ARG A 294 8.08 0.68 12.80
N ALA A 295 7.74 0.14 11.64
CA ALA A 295 8.42 0.46 10.39
C ALA A 295 8.36 1.95 10.04
N THR A 296 7.21 2.60 10.28
CA THR A 296 7.01 4.03 10.10
C THR A 296 7.94 4.85 11.01
N TYR A 297 8.03 4.49 12.30
CA TYR A 297 8.98 5.14 13.22
C TYR A 297 10.45 4.89 12.85
N ALA A 298 10.78 3.67 12.41
CA ALA A 298 12.14 3.35 11.98
C ALA A 298 12.56 4.22 10.79
N GLN A 299 11.65 4.46 9.85
CA GLN A 299 11.95 5.29 8.69
C GLN A 299 12.08 6.78 9.05
N GLN A 300 11.25 7.30 9.96
CA GLN A 300 11.45 8.63 10.51
C GLN A 300 12.80 8.76 11.24
N ALA A 301 13.15 7.79 12.09
CA ALA A 301 14.41 7.79 12.82
C ALA A 301 15.64 7.68 11.88
N TYR A 302 15.52 6.95 10.77
CA TYR A 302 16.52 6.95 9.69
C TYR A 302 16.72 8.36 9.12
N ALA A 303 15.64 9.07 8.79
CA ALA A 303 15.72 10.41 8.27
C ALA A 303 16.29 11.42 9.28
N ILE A 304 16.00 11.25 10.58
CA ILE A 304 16.62 12.06 11.65
C ILE A 304 18.12 11.80 11.75
N ALA A 305 18.52 10.52 11.70
CA ALA A 305 19.92 10.13 11.74
C ALA A 305 20.68 10.57 10.49
N ASN A 306 19.99 10.60 9.35
CA ASN A 306 20.48 11.06 8.05
C ASN A 306 21.92 10.61 7.74
N PRO A 307 22.21 9.31 7.66
CA PRO A 307 23.57 8.79 7.60
C PRO A 307 24.32 9.23 6.34
N ASP A 308 23.57 9.54 5.29
CA ASP A 308 24.12 9.95 4.01
C ASP A 308 24.20 11.48 3.82
N GLY A 309 23.64 12.27 4.73
CA GLY A 309 23.70 13.73 4.72
C GLY A 309 22.80 14.36 3.65
N TRP A 310 21.64 13.76 3.37
CA TRP A 310 20.67 14.29 2.41
C TRP A 310 20.06 15.59 2.88
N THR A 311 19.93 16.55 1.96
CA THR A 311 19.29 17.84 2.25
C THR A 311 17.83 17.66 2.60
N GLY A 312 17.41 18.28 3.70
CA GLY A 312 16.01 18.31 4.10
C GLY A 312 15.57 17.16 4.98
N TYR A 313 16.24 16.00 4.97
CA TYR A 313 15.88 14.86 5.84
C TYR A 313 15.84 15.27 7.31
N GLY A 314 14.86 14.76 8.04
CA GLY A 314 14.68 15.04 9.47
C GLY A 314 13.34 14.57 9.99
N ALA A 315 12.99 15.01 11.21
CA ALA A 315 11.82 14.55 11.95
C ALA A 315 10.49 14.73 11.21
N ASN A 316 10.38 15.78 10.36
CA ASN A 316 9.17 16.14 9.64
C ASN A 316 9.31 16.05 8.11
N VAL A 317 10.46 15.59 7.60
CA VAL A 317 10.71 15.41 6.17
C VAL A 317 11.38 14.06 5.99
N TRP A 318 10.59 13.08 5.58
CA TRP A 318 10.97 11.69 5.40
C TRP A 318 9.97 10.99 4.48
N GLY A 319 10.28 9.79 4.04
CA GLY A 319 9.36 8.96 3.25
C GLY A 319 10.06 8.33 2.07
N LEU A 320 10.52 7.06 2.25
CA LEU A 320 11.14 6.26 1.22
C LEU A 320 10.21 5.13 0.80
N THR A 321 9.93 5.09 -0.49
CA THR A 321 9.12 4.04 -1.12
C THR A 321 9.51 3.93 -2.60
N ALA A 322 8.82 3.06 -3.36
CA ALA A 322 8.94 3.08 -4.81
C ALA A 322 8.34 4.39 -5.33
N CYS A 323 9.07 5.09 -6.17
CA CYS A 323 8.66 6.36 -6.77
C CYS A 323 9.56 6.72 -7.96
N ASP A 324 9.17 7.70 -8.75
CA ASP A 324 10.02 8.29 -9.78
C ASP A 324 11.24 8.99 -9.18
N GLY A 325 12.20 9.29 -10.03
CA GLY A 325 13.41 10.03 -9.68
C GLY A 325 14.00 10.77 -10.87
N PRO A 326 15.12 11.49 -10.65
CA PRO A 326 15.71 12.39 -11.64
C PRO A 326 16.27 11.70 -12.89
N GLY A 327 16.40 10.37 -12.88
CA GLY A 327 16.95 9.56 -13.95
C GLY A 327 18.20 8.80 -13.54
N ASP A 328 18.63 7.86 -14.40
CA ASP A 328 19.76 6.99 -14.13
C ASP A 328 21.08 7.76 -14.39
N MET A 329 21.76 8.15 -13.31
CA MET A 329 23.01 8.91 -13.36
C MET A 329 23.82 8.79 -12.07
N THR A 330 25.12 9.07 -12.16
CA THR A 330 25.97 9.20 -10.98
C THR A 330 26.39 10.65 -10.81
N LEU A 331 26.08 11.23 -9.67
CA LEU A 331 26.45 12.61 -9.31
C LEU A 331 27.41 12.62 -8.11
N THR A 332 28.19 13.68 -7.99
CA THR A 332 29.01 13.90 -6.79
C THR A 332 28.26 14.84 -5.84
N ILE A 333 27.76 14.29 -4.73
CA ILE A 333 27.06 15.03 -3.68
C ILE A 333 27.85 14.90 -2.38
N ASN A 334 28.15 16.04 -1.74
CA ASN A 334 28.96 16.09 -0.52
C ASN A 334 30.30 15.36 -0.66
N GLY A 335 30.94 15.45 -1.84
CA GLY A 335 32.23 14.84 -2.15
C GLY A 335 32.19 13.31 -2.35
N LYS A 336 31.01 12.70 -2.40
CA LYS A 336 30.82 11.27 -2.62
C LYS A 336 30.07 11.00 -3.92
N PRO A 337 30.41 9.95 -4.70
CA PRO A 337 29.61 9.52 -5.83
C PRO A 337 28.28 8.95 -5.30
N ARG A 338 27.16 9.40 -5.89
CA ARG A 338 25.79 8.98 -5.57
C ARG A 338 25.10 8.55 -6.84
N GLU A 339 24.60 7.32 -6.82
CA GLU A 339 23.81 6.77 -7.92
C GLU A 339 22.35 7.23 -7.75
N HIS A 340 21.84 7.95 -8.76
CA HIS A 340 20.43 8.28 -8.89
C HIS A 340 19.79 7.36 -9.93
N ARG A 341 18.51 7.11 -9.77
CA ARG A 341 17.70 6.32 -10.68
C ARG A 341 16.43 7.07 -11.07
N GLY A 342 15.83 6.65 -12.19
CA GLY A 342 14.46 6.96 -12.53
C GLY A 342 13.51 6.34 -11.53
N TYR A 343 12.57 5.51 -11.98
CA TYR A 343 11.71 4.78 -11.06
C TYR A 343 12.51 3.72 -10.28
N ALA A 344 12.43 3.76 -8.95
CA ALA A 344 13.15 2.82 -8.10
C ALA A 344 12.44 2.61 -6.74
N ALA A 345 12.61 1.40 -6.18
CA ALA A 345 12.16 1.07 -4.83
C ALA A 345 13.19 1.59 -3.81
N ARG A 346 12.94 2.76 -3.25
CA ARG A 346 13.78 3.41 -2.23
C ARG A 346 13.40 2.96 -0.83
N GLY A 347 14.40 2.73 0.01
CA GLY A 347 14.15 2.26 1.38
C GLY A 347 15.35 2.41 2.28
N MET A 348 15.10 2.59 3.59
CA MET A 348 16.16 2.71 4.59
C MET A 348 17.09 1.50 4.58
N ALA A 349 18.40 1.76 4.68
CA ALA A 349 19.44 0.74 4.69
C ALA A 349 19.45 -0.19 3.46
N SER A 350 18.81 0.23 2.36
CA SER A 350 18.76 -0.46 1.08
C SER A 350 19.25 0.47 -0.02
N TYR A 351 18.34 1.10 -0.76
CA TYR A 351 18.66 2.08 -1.77
C TYR A 351 18.03 3.43 -1.40
N ASP A 352 18.86 4.46 -1.27
CA ASP A 352 18.49 5.84 -0.98
C ASP A 352 19.38 6.78 -1.79
N ASP A 353 18.80 7.58 -2.66
CA ASP A 353 19.48 8.57 -3.50
C ASP A 353 19.10 10.01 -3.14
N GLY A 354 18.41 10.23 -2.02
CA GLY A 354 17.96 11.55 -1.58
C GLY A 354 16.54 11.88 -2.04
N THR A 355 15.94 11.07 -2.92
CA THR A 355 14.56 11.25 -3.41
C THR A 355 13.55 10.81 -2.37
N LEU A 356 12.59 11.67 -2.08
CA LEU A 356 11.50 11.45 -1.14
C LEU A 356 10.16 11.36 -1.86
N ALA A 357 9.29 10.46 -1.41
CA ALA A 357 7.92 10.32 -1.89
C ALA A 357 6.91 10.68 -0.80
N PRO A 358 6.11 11.74 -0.96
CA PRO A 358 5.09 12.13 0.03
C PRO A 358 4.10 11.01 0.36
N THR A 359 3.79 10.13 -0.58
CA THR A 359 2.90 8.98 -0.38
C THR A 359 3.37 8.09 0.77
N ALA A 360 4.67 7.83 0.89
CA ALA A 360 5.24 7.01 1.97
C ALA A 360 4.91 7.54 3.36
N MET A 361 4.98 8.86 3.53
CA MET A 361 4.61 9.53 4.79
C MET A 361 3.09 9.56 4.98
N VAL A 362 2.34 10.07 4.00
CA VAL A 362 0.89 10.30 4.14
C VAL A 362 0.14 8.99 4.34
N SER A 363 0.50 7.94 3.60
CA SER A 363 -0.13 6.62 3.72
C SER A 363 0.19 5.90 5.04
N SER A 364 1.15 6.42 5.81
CA SER A 364 1.42 5.99 7.19
C SER A 364 0.51 6.63 8.24
N LEU A 365 -0.40 7.52 7.85
CA LEU A 365 -1.24 8.30 8.78
C LEU A 365 -2.00 7.47 9.82
N PRO A 366 -2.66 6.35 9.50
CA PRO A 366 -3.36 5.55 10.50
C PRO A 366 -2.44 4.91 11.54
N PHE A 367 -1.19 4.64 11.16
CA PHE A 367 -0.24 3.93 12.01
C PHE A 367 0.44 4.85 13.03
N ALA A 368 0.80 6.07 12.62
CA ALA A 368 1.58 6.99 13.45
C ALA A 368 1.19 8.46 13.20
N PRO A 369 -0.08 8.85 13.47
CA PRO A 369 -0.56 10.21 13.18
C PRO A 369 0.24 11.30 13.88
N GLU A 370 0.81 11.01 15.06
CA GLU A 370 1.61 11.94 15.87
C GLU A 370 2.92 12.37 15.22
N ILE A 371 3.45 11.61 14.25
CA ILE A 371 4.63 11.99 13.47
C ILE A 371 4.28 12.33 12.02
N VAL A 372 3.19 11.78 11.50
CA VAL A 372 2.77 12.01 10.10
C VAL A 372 2.12 13.38 9.93
N LEU A 373 1.21 13.80 10.82
CA LEU A 373 0.54 15.10 10.71
C LEU A 373 1.53 16.27 10.75
N PRO A 374 2.52 16.32 11.67
CA PRO A 374 3.59 17.31 11.61
C PRO A 374 4.37 17.29 10.29
N GLY A 375 4.64 16.09 9.75
CA GLY A 375 5.32 15.93 8.47
C GLY A 375 4.53 16.49 7.28
N ILE A 376 3.23 16.18 7.17
CA ILE A 376 2.36 16.71 6.11
C ILE A 376 2.34 18.25 6.16
N ARG A 377 2.25 18.85 7.37
CA ARG A 377 2.30 20.31 7.55
C ARG A 377 3.63 20.89 7.08
N GLU A 378 4.76 20.27 7.47
CA GLU A 378 6.10 20.70 7.07
C GLU A 378 6.28 20.62 5.55
N LEU A 379 5.92 19.50 4.92
CA LEU A 379 6.02 19.35 3.47
C LEU A 379 5.23 20.44 2.74
N ARG A 380 3.99 20.72 3.20
CA ARG A 380 3.16 21.76 2.60
C ARG A 380 3.69 23.16 2.86
N GLN A 381 4.17 23.45 4.06
CA GLN A 381 4.70 24.76 4.43
C GLN A 381 6.04 25.04 3.74
N ARG A 382 6.94 24.07 3.76
CA ARG A 382 8.31 24.25 3.29
C ARG A 382 8.44 24.24 1.78
N TYR A 383 7.74 23.30 1.12
CA TYR A 383 7.87 23.10 -0.32
C TYR A 383 6.66 23.62 -1.10
N GLY A 384 5.52 23.83 -0.45
CA GLY A 384 4.34 24.49 -1.00
C GLY A 384 3.94 24.04 -2.39
N ALA A 385 3.72 24.98 -3.30
CA ALA A 385 3.31 24.71 -4.67
C ALA A 385 4.36 23.96 -5.52
N SER A 386 5.58 23.77 -5.02
CA SER A 386 6.56 22.94 -5.71
C SER A 386 6.12 21.48 -5.77
N ILE A 387 5.59 20.95 -4.64
CA ILE A 387 5.22 19.52 -4.51
C ILE A 387 3.74 19.29 -4.19
N TYR A 388 2.97 20.35 -3.88
CA TYR A 388 1.54 20.27 -3.53
C TYR A 388 0.74 21.10 -4.53
N ARG A 389 0.04 20.39 -5.46
CA ARG A 389 -0.55 21.03 -6.64
C ARG A 389 -2.03 20.61 -6.80
N GLU A 390 -2.53 20.51 -8.04
CA GLU A 390 -3.93 20.28 -8.37
C GLU A 390 -4.51 19.04 -7.69
N TYR A 391 -3.81 17.90 -7.73
CA TYR A 391 -4.26 16.64 -7.17
C TYR A 391 -3.59 16.26 -5.84
N GLY A 392 -3.13 17.25 -5.07
CA GLY A 392 -2.42 17.05 -3.82
C GLY A 392 -0.91 16.96 -4.02
N PHE A 393 -0.25 16.04 -3.33
CA PHE A 393 1.18 15.84 -3.50
C PHE A 393 1.49 15.15 -4.83
N ILE A 394 2.54 15.64 -5.52
CA ILE A 394 3.17 14.96 -6.64
C ILE A 394 3.85 13.68 -6.17
N ASP A 395 4.33 12.86 -7.12
CA ASP A 395 4.94 11.57 -6.79
C ASP A 395 6.19 11.72 -5.94
N ALA A 396 7.21 12.44 -6.39
CA ALA A 396 8.50 12.50 -5.72
C ALA A 396 9.22 13.84 -5.87
N PHE A 397 10.20 14.09 -4.98
CA PHE A 397 11.10 15.24 -5.05
C PHE A 397 12.44 14.92 -4.37
N ASP A 398 13.51 15.58 -4.78
CA ASP A 398 14.85 15.42 -4.20
C ASP A 398 15.49 16.78 -3.89
N PRO A 399 15.45 17.23 -2.62
CA PRO A 399 16.07 18.48 -2.21
C PRO A 399 17.60 18.48 -2.29
N SER A 400 18.21 17.31 -2.42
CA SER A 400 19.66 17.13 -2.53
C SER A 400 20.18 17.21 -3.96
N PHE A 401 19.27 17.14 -4.94
CA PHE A 401 19.67 17.11 -6.35
C PHE A 401 20.34 18.44 -6.74
N PRO A 402 21.59 18.40 -7.24
CA PRO A 402 22.36 19.62 -7.50
C PRO A 402 21.71 20.50 -8.58
N PRO A 403 21.69 21.83 -8.41
CA PRO A 403 21.03 22.74 -9.36
C PRO A 403 21.69 22.75 -10.74
N GLU A 404 22.96 22.39 -10.84
CA GLU A 404 23.72 22.30 -12.09
C GLU A 404 23.56 20.95 -12.80
N ALA A 405 22.97 19.95 -12.13
CA ALA A 405 22.74 18.63 -12.74
C ALA A 405 21.52 18.64 -13.67
N HIS A 406 21.57 17.81 -14.70
CA HIS A 406 20.49 17.67 -15.67
C HIS A 406 19.74 16.37 -15.42
N ALA A 407 18.50 16.48 -14.91
CA ALA A 407 17.58 15.37 -14.80
C ALA A 407 17.02 14.95 -16.16
N THR A 408 16.70 13.67 -16.33
CA THR A 408 16.05 13.15 -17.54
C THR A 408 14.52 13.30 -17.52
N SER A 409 13.96 13.55 -16.33
CA SER A 409 12.54 13.79 -16.08
C SER A 409 12.37 14.87 -15.01
N GLY A 410 11.16 15.34 -14.79
CA GLY A 410 10.87 16.33 -13.76
C GLY A 410 11.43 17.72 -14.06
N THR A 411 11.52 18.56 -13.03
CA THR A 411 12.01 19.94 -13.12
C THR A 411 12.87 20.32 -11.92
N GLN A 412 13.85 21.18 -12.14
CA GLN A 412 14.60 21.84 -11.06
C GLN A 412 13.80 23.01 -10.47
N VAL A 413 13.61 23.02 -9.15
CA VAL A 413 12.87 24.06 -8.44
C VAL A 413 13.74 24.62 -7.31
N PRO A 414 14.01 25.93 -7.29
CA PRO A 414 14.79 26.54 -6.21
C PRO A 414 14.20 26.23 -4.83
N GLY A 415 15.02 25.70 -3.92
CA GLY A 415 14.61 25.31 -2.56
C GLY A 415 13.95 23.93 -2.41
N ALA A 416 13.55 23.31 -3.51
CA ALA A 416 13.01 21.93 -3.51
C ALA A 416 13.91 20.92 -4.26
N GLY A 417 14.92 21.40 -5.01
CA GLY A 417 15.80 20.54 -5.80
C GLY A 417 15.11 19.99 -7.05
N TRP A 418 15.29 18.71 -7.34
CA TRP A 418 14.51 18.03 -8.37
C TRP A 418 13.09 17.79 -7.88
N VAL A 419 12.11 18.00 -8.74
CA VAL A 419 10.69 17.82 -8.43
C VAL A 419 10.04 17.10 -9.62
N ASP A 420 9.34 16.04 -9.36
CA ASP A 420 8.54 15.36 -10.38
C ASP A 420 7.40 16.24 -10.90
N VAL A 421 6.98 16.01 -12.12
CA VAL A 421 5.82 16.70 -12.70
C VAL A 421 4.54 15.88 -12.55
N ASP A 422 4.67 14.58 -12.35
CA ASP A 422 3.58 13.62 -12.37
C ASP A 422 3.02 13.29 -10.98
N TYR A 423 1.80 12.80 -11.02
CA TYR A 423 1.14 12.02 -9.97
C TYR A 423 1.03 10.60 -10.47
N LEU A 424 1.41 9.62 -9.66
CA LEU A 424 1.24 8.21 -9.99
C LEU A 424 -0.03 7.67 -9.34
N GLY A 425 -0.85 6.96 -10.12
CA GLY A 425 -2.11 6.42 -9.61
C GLY A 425 -1.92 5.43 -8.46
N ILE A 426 -0.83 4.65 -8.51
CA ILE A 426 -0.47 3.70 -7.46
C ILE A 426 -0.08 4.39 -6.14
N ASP A 427 0.37 5.64 -6.18
CA ASP A 427 0.75 6.44 -5.01
C ASP A 427 -0.40 7.30 -4.48
N GLN A 428 -1.25 7.81 -5.38
CA GLN A 428 -2.45 8.56 -4.99
C GLN A 428 -3.47 7.69 -4.26
N GLY A 429 -3.56 6.40 -4.61
CA GLY A 429 -4.48 5.46 -3.99
C GLY A 429 -4.29 5.28 -2.48
N PRO A 430 -3.09 4.90 -2.02
CA PRO A 430 -2.79 4.80 -0.60
C PRO A 430 -3.00 6.11 0.15
N ILE A 431 -2.72 7.28 -0.45
CA ILE A 431 -2.98 8.59 0.17
C ILE A 431 -4.47 8.72 0.52
N VAL A 432 -5.37 8.65 -0.48
CA VAL A 432 -6.80 8.87 -0.24
C VAL A 432 -7.41 7.80 0.67
N GLY A 433 -7.04 6.54 0.49
CA GLY A 433 -7.62 5.44 1.26
C GLY A 433 -7.14 5.40 2.71
N MET A 434 -5.87 5.74 2.98
CA MET A 434 -5.35 5.74 4.34
C MET A 434 -5.76 6.99 5.12
N ILE A 435 -5.95 8.14 4.47
CA ILE A 435 -6.60 9.30 5.10
C ILE A 435 -8.02 8.92 5.53
N GLU A 436 -8.81 8.29 4.66
CA GLU A 436 -10.17 7.86 5.00
C GLU A 436 -10.20 6.81 6.11
N ASN A 437 -9.29 5.82 6.07
CA ASN A 437 -9.19 4.84 7.15
C ASN A 437 -8.79 5.47 8.48
N TYR A 438 -7.94 6.50 8.48
CA TYR A 438 -7.64 7.26 9.69
C TYR A 438 -8.85 8.04 10.21
N ARG A 439 -9.62 8.69 9.33
CA ARG A 439 -10.72 9.58 9.70
C ARG A 439 -11.99 8.85 10.10
N SER A 440 -12.35 7.78 9.40
CA SER A 440 -13.64 7.11 9.57
C SER A 440 -13.55 5.59 9.68
N GLU A 441 -12.42 4.98 9.31
CA GLU A 441 -12.26 3.53 9.14
C GLU A 441 -13.18 2.95 8.03
N LEU A 442 -13.59 3.72 7.06
CA LEU A 442 -14.61 3.32 6.09
C LEU A 442 -14.26 2.00 5.39
N VAL A 443 -13.07 1.91 4.77
CA VAL A 443 -12.69 0.72 4.00
C VAL A 443 -12.59 -0.49 4.93
N TRP A 444 -12.02 -0.32 6.12
CA TRP A 444 -11.92 -1.36 7.13
C TRP A 444 -13.30 -1.81 7.65
N LYS A 445 -14.19 -0.88 7.99
CA LYS A 445 -15.55 -1.20 8.48
C LYS A 445 -16.37 -2.00 7.47
N VAL A 446 -16.24 -1.65 6.20
CA VAL A 446 -16.92 -2.35 5.11
C VAL A 446 -16.33 -3.75 4.94
N LEU A 447 -15.02 -3.88 4.84
CA LEU A 447 -14.36 -5.15 4.53
C LEU A 447 -14.28 -6.12 5.71
N ARG A 448 -14.36 -5.66 6.97
CA ARG A 448 -14.51 -6.57 8.13
C ARG A 448 -15.77 -7.44 8.04
N LYS A 449 -16.81 -6.99 7.31
CA LYS A 449 -18.05 -7.74 7.09
C LYS A 449 -17.92 -8.76 5.94
N SER A 450 -16.94 -8.62 5.07
CA SER A 450 -16.78 -9.47 3.90
C SER A 450 -16.54 -10.92 4.25
N ALA A 451 -17.43 -11.80 3.83
CA ALA A 451 -17.27 -13.25 3.99
C ALA A 451 -16.04 -13.77 3.22
N TYR A 452 -15.71 -13.12 2.09
CA TYR A 452 -14.51 -13.44 1.31
C TYR A 452 -13.24 -13.20 2.13
N LEU A 453 -13.10 -12.00 2.70
CA LEU A 453 -11.91 -11.63 3.47
C LEU A 453 -11.81 -12.43 4.78
N ARG A 454 -12.92 -12.64 5.49
CA ARG A 454 -12.95 -13.46 6.70
C ARG A 454 -12.49 -14.89 6.44
N ARG A 455 -12.96 -15.53 5.35
CA ARG A 455 -12.50 -16.84 4.91
C ARG A 455 -11.00 -16.84 4.61
N ALA A 456 -10.49 -15.82 3.90
CA ALA A 456 -9.08 -15.65 3.59
C ALA A 456 -8.22 -15.64 4.86
N LEU A 457 -8.54 -14.75 5.80
CA LEU A 457 -7.82 -14.60 7.06
C LEU A 457 -7.87 -15.87 7.92
N THR A 458 -9.05 -16.52 8.00
CA THR A 458 -9.18 -17.80 8.73
C THR A 458 -8.29 -18.88 8.12
N ARG A 459 -8.27 -19.00 6.79
CA ARG A 459 -7.42 -19.99 6.09
C ARG A 459 -5.92 -19.66 6.21
N ALA A 460 -5.53 -18.39 6.35
CA ALA A 460 -4.17 -17.96 6.67
C ALA A 460 -3.81 -18.17 8.15
N GLY A 461 -4.74 -18.64 8.98
CA GLY A 461 -4.51 -18.92 10.40
C GLY A 461 -4.60 -17.70 11.32
N PHE A 462 -5.22 -16.60 10.88
CA PHE A 462 -5.49 -15.45 11.75
C PHE A 462 -6.54 -15.77 12.80
N THR A 463 -6.35 -15.25 14.00
CA THR A 463 -7.28 -15.32 15.14
C THR A 463 -7.27 -14.00 15.91
N GLY A 464 -8.24 -13.80 16.78
CA GLY A 464 -8.34 -12.63 17.68
C GLY A 464 -9.15 -11.47 17.11
N GLY A 465 -9.28 -10.43 17.93
CA GLY A 465 -9.86 -9.14 17.58
C GLY A 465 -11.26 -9.24 16.95
N TRP A 466 -11.47 -8.41 15.93
CA TRP A 466 -12.75 -8.33 15.22
C TRP A 466 -13.10 -9.61 14.43
N LEU A 467 -12.13 -10.48 14.16
CA LEU A 467 -12.37 -11.70 13.40
C LEU A 467 -13.20 -12.71 14.20
N GLU A 468 -13.13 -12.68 15.54
CA GLU A 468 -13.91 -13.53 16.45
C GLU A 468 -15.29 -12.95 16.76
N ALA A 469 -15.52 -11.67 16.52
CA ALA A 469 -16.84 -11.07 16.63
C ALA A 469 -17.74 -11.57 15.49
N GLN A 470 -19.02 -11.85 15.83
CA GLN A 470 -20.02 -12.11 14.77
C GLN A 470 -20.17 -10.86 13.90
N PRO A 471 -20.29 -10.99 12.59
CA PRO A 471 -20.45 -9.89 11.65
C PRO A 471 -21.77 -9.15 11.85
#